data_24e5a977227a8474c502a8a6ec0b820a
#
_entry.id   24e5a977227a8474c502a8a6ec0b820a
#
_cell.length_a   1.000
_cell.length_b   1.000
_cell.length_c   1.000
_cell.angle_alpha   90.00
_cell.angle_beta   90.00
_cell.angle_gamma   90.00
#
_symmetry.space_group_name_H-M   'P 1'
#
loop_
_entity.id
_entity.type
_entity.pdbx_description
1 polymer ?
#
loop_
_entity_poly.entity_id
_entity_poly.type
_entity_poly.pdbx_seq_one_letter_code
_entity_poly.pdbx_strand_id
1 'polypeptide(L)'
;MTCVAYRIALAHSACRDVVIVAAFFCLALMSTSGYAQMKLGSIERTSPELDKLLSKDAAMEVLAEGFTWSEGPCWVGGAKEGHLLFSDIPRNSIYRWSKAQGISLFMSPSGYTGVTYYGLEPGSNGLILDSQDRLVMCEHGDRRVSVLTADGGKLTLADRYQGKRLNSPNDAALHSSGDIYFTDPPYGLPQRYDDPRRELDFCGVYRISLDGKLTLMSDALERPNGIGFSPDEKTLYVAQSDPAKAIWMAFPVKADGTLAKGKVLYDATEKVGDANPGLPDGLAVDKSGNIWASGPGGIWIFSPEGEVLGKLLTGQKTSNCKFGEDGSSLFITADSYLCRIRTKTQGKSFEKR
;
A
#
# COMPACT_ATOMS: atom_id res chain seq x y z
N MET A 1 26.03 -65.32 -20.29
CA MET A 1 25.21 -66.54 -20.01
C MET A 1 23.83 -66.01 -19.61
N THR A 2 22.67 -66.16 -20.17
CA THR A 2 22.12 -66.88 -21.30
C THR A 2 20.83 -66.13 -21.65
N CYS A 3 20.66 -65.73 -22.90
CA CYS A 3 19.38 -65.30 -23.48
C CYS A 3 18.34 -66.39 -23.41
N VAL A 4 17.06 -66.09 -23.13
CA VAL A 4 15.93 -66.83 -23.62
C VAL A 4 14.87 -65.89 -24.17
N ALA A 5 14.72 -65.89 -25.46
CA ALA A 5 13.61 -65.32 -26.21
C ALA A 5 12.47 -66.26 -26.28
N TYR A 6 11.21 -65.85 -26.11
CA TYR A 6 10.03 -66.56 -26.51
C TYR A 6 9.21 -65.71 -27.49
N ARG A 7 9.14 -66.29 -28.75
CA ARG A 7 8.16 -65.90 -29.76
C ARG A 7 6.93 -66.80 -29.59
N ILE A 8 5.74 -66.23 -29.63
CA ILE A 8 4.52 -66.95 -30.01
C ILE A 8 3.70 -66.10 -30.98
N ALA A 9 3.14 -66.83 -31.93
CA ALA A 9 2.65 -66.43 -33.23
C ALA A 9 1.23 -65.84 -33.24
N LEU A 10 0.97 -65.15 -34.34
CA LEU A 10 -0.28 -64.61 -34.86
C LEU A 10 -1.43 -65.61 -34.95
N ALA A 11 -2.63 -65.15 -34.60
CA ALA A 11 -3.87 -65.69 -35.20
C ALA A 11 -4.80 -64.51 -35.53
N HIS A 12 -5.16 -64.36 -36.78
CA HIS A 12 -6.12 -63.42 -37.33
C HIS A 12 -7.54 -63.85 -36.97
N SER A 13 -8.35 -62.87 -36.49
CA SER A 13 -9.81 -62.96 -36.64
C SER A 13 -10.35 -61.55 -36.83
N ALA A 14 -10.95 -61.30 -37.96
CA ALA A 14 -11.65 -60.12 -38.33
C ALA A 14 -13.02 -60.08 -37.64
N CYS A 15 -13.26 -59.03 -36.85
CA CYS A 15 -14.62 -58.63 -36.48
C CYS A 15 -14.74 -57.14 -36.65
N ARG A 16 -15.65 -56.73 -37.56
CA ARG A 16 -16.00 -55.32 -37.81
C ARG A 16 -16.97 -54.89 -36.70
N ASP A 17 -16.52 -54.07 -35.77
CA ASP A 17 -17.41 -53.35 -34.86
C ASP A 17 -17.45 -51.91 -35.24
N VAL A 18 -18.65 -51.46 -35.61
CA VAL A 18 -18.99 -50.04 -35.86
C VAL A 18 -19.06 -49.35 -34.52
N VAL A 19 -18.07 -48.50 -34.20
CA VAL A 19 -18.11 -47.64 -33.02
C VAL A 19 -18.87 -46.36 -33.39
N ILE A 20 -20.12 -46.26 -32.91
CA ILE A 20 -20.88 -45.02 -32.92
C ILE A 20 -20.31 -44.15 -31.83
N VAL A 21 -19.54 -43.11 -32.21
CA VAL A 21 -19.09 -42.04 -31.28
C VAL A 21 -20.25 -41.06 -31.08
N ALA A 22 -21.00 -41.27 -30.00
CA ALA A 22 -21.94 -40.24 -29.52
C ALA A 22 -21.15 -39.12 -28.86
N ALA A 23 -20.96 -38.03 -29.59
CA ALA A 23 -20.41 -36.79 -29.03
C ALA A 23 -21.45 -36.14 -28.09
N PHE A 24 -21.30 -36.36 -26.80
CA PHE A 24 -21.99 -35.58 -25.78
C PHE A 24 -21.39 -34.17 -25.74
N PHE A 25 -22.06 -33.22 -26.39
CA PHE A 25 -21.82 -31.80 -26.15
C PHE A 25 -22.40 -31.45 -24.76
N CYS A 26 -21.58 -31.53 -23.71
CA CYS A 26 -21.87 -30.91 -22.46
C CYS A 26 -21.78 -29.36 -22.64
N LEU A 27 -22.92 -28.73 -22.95
CA LEU A 27 -23.06 -27.28 -22.77
C LEU A 27 -22.94 -26.99 -21.27
N ALA A 28 -21.74 -26.66 -20.80
CA ALA A 28 -21.55 -26.05 -19.50
C ALA A 28 -22.21 -24.66 -19.54
N LEU A 29 -23.47 -24.58 -19.11
CA LEU A 29 -24.11 -23.34 -18.71
C LEU A 29 -23.25 -22.82 -17.53
N MET A 30 -22.26 -21.96 -17.84
CA MET A 30 -21.64 -21.10 -16.83
C MET A 30 -22.73 -20.13 -16.36
N SER A 31 -23.46 -20.54 -15.32
CA SER A 31 -24.25 -19.61 -14.53
C SER A 31 -23.24 -18.61 -13.94
N THR A 32 -23.17 -17.42 -14.49
CA THR A 32 -22.60 -16.26 -13.82
C THR A 32 -23.54 -15.94 -12.64
N SER A 33 -23.41 -16.72 -11.55
CA SER A 33 -23.91 -16.28 -10.27
C SER A 33 -23.09 -15.04 -9.94
N GLY A 34 -23.71 -13.88 -10.14
CA GLY A 34 -23.19 -12.63 -9.64
C GLY A 34 -23.06 -12.76 -8.12
N TYR A 35 -21.86 -13.08 -7.64
CA TYR A 35 -21.56 -12.94 -6.23
C TYR A 35 -21.86 -11.48 -5.87
N ALA A 36 -22.84 -11.26 -5.01
CA ALA A 36 -23.07 -9.93 -4.46
C ALA A 36 -21.74 -9.49 -3.84
N GLN A 37 -21.14 -8.43 -4.40
CA GLN A 37 -19.86 -7.94 -3.95
C GLN A 37 -19.99 -7.53 -2.49
N MET A 38 -19.17 -8.12 -1.61
CA MET A 38 -19.19 -7.84 -0.18
C MET A 38 -18.85 -6.37 0.04
N LYS A 39 -19.69 -5.67 0.78
CA LYS A 39 -19.48 -4.28 1.18
C LYS A 39 -18.91 -4.24 2.58
N LEU A 40 -17.95 -3.36 2.82
CA LEU A 40 -17.34 -3.16 4.13
C LEU A 40 -17.75 -1.81 4.70
N GLY A 41 -18.19 -1.80 5.95
CA GLY A 41 -18.37 -0.59 6.76
C GLY A 41 -19.47 0.36 6.28
N SER A 42 -19.30 1.65 6.59
CA SER A 42 -20.26 2.71 6.31
C SER A 42 -19.57 4.06 6.03
N ILE A 43 -20.34 5.05 5.58
CA ILE A 43 -19.83 6.41 5.30
C ILE A 43 -20.49 7.39 6.25
N GLU A 44 -19.68 8.06 7.08
CA GLU A 44 -20.09 9.18 7.92
C GLU A 44 -19.91 10.48 7.13
N ARG A 45 -20.99 11.27 6.99
CA ARG A 45 -20.98 12.54 6.28
C ARG A 45 -21.12 13.67 7.30
N THR A 46 -20.05 14.44 7.51
CA THR A 46 -20.04 15.58 8.44
C THR A 46 -20.22 16.92 7.76
N SER A 47 -19.94 16.97 6.45
CA SER A 47 -20.08 18.19 5.65
C SER A 47 -20.78 17.88 4.32
N PRO A 48 -21.61 18.79 3.78
CA PRO A 48 -22.17 18.69 2.43
C PRO A 48 -21.09 18.70 1.33
N GLU A 49 -19.89 19.20 1.63
CA GLU A 49 -18.75 19.18 0.70
C GLU A 49 -18.33 17.73 0.34
N LEU A 50 -18.59 16.76 1.22
CA LEU A 50 -18.33 15.37 0.91
C LEU A 50 -19.16 14.86 -0.28
N ASP A 51 -20.35 15.42 -0.54
CA ASP A 51 -21.20 15.04 -1.66
C ASP A 51 -20.57 15.43 -3.03
N LYS A 52 -19.61 16.34 -3.03
CA LYS A 52 -18.80 16.68 -4.20
C LYS A 52 -17.72 15.63 -4.48
N LEU A 53 -17.28 14.91 -3.44
CA LEU A 53 -16.21 13.92 -3.50
C LEU A 53 -16.72 12.48 -3.60
N LEU A 54 -17.89 12.18 -3.04
CA LEU A 54 -18.50 10.86 -3.02
C LEU A 54 -19.98 10.94 -3.40
N SER A 55 -20.45 9.99 -4.22
CA SER A 55 -21.89 9.86 -4.49
C SER A 55 -22.64 9.40 -3.22
N LYS A 56 -23.95 9.69 -3.16
CA LYS A 56 -24.76 9.33 -1.99
C LYS A 56 -24.89 7.83 -1.80
N ASP A 57 -24.80 7.08 -2.89
CA ASP A 57 -24.86 5.62 -2.96
C ASP A 57 -23.48 4.95 -2.98
N ALA A 58 -22.40 5.73 -2.80
CA ALA A 58 -21.05 5.18 -2.73
C ALA A 58 -20.94 4.12 -1.63
N ALA A 59 -20.20 3.06 -1.90
CA ALA A 59 -19.93 1.98 -0.96
C ALA A 59 -18.52 1.47 -1.12
N MET A 60 -17.91 1.04 -0.02
CA MET A 60 -16.62 0.34 -0.04
C MET A 60 -16.82 -1.10 -0.46
N GLU A 61 -16.17 -1.52 -1.52
CA GLU A 61 -16.17 -2.89 -2.05
C GLU A 61 -14.97 -3.64 -1.48
N VAL A 62 -15.16 -4.86 -1.01
CA VAL A 62 -14.07 -5.77 -0.71
C VAL A 62 -13.59 -6.41 -2.00
N LEU A 63 -12.34 -6.19 -2.36
CA LEU A 63 -11.70 -6.76 -3.55
C LEU A 63 -11.00 -8.08 -3.23
N ALA A 64 -10.45 -8.20 -2.02
CA ALA A 64 -9.81 -9.40 -1.52
C ALA A 64 -9.68 -9.35 0.01
N GLU A 65 -9.48 -10.53 0.60
CA GLU A 65 -9.30 -10.72 2.04
C GLU A 65 -8.31 -11.86 2.34
N GLY A 66 -7.95 -12.02 3.60
CA GLY A 66 -7.09 -13.10 4.07
C GLY A 66 -5.61 -12.74 4.17
N PHE A 67 -5.27 -11.44 4.15
CA PHE A 67 -3.94 -10.93 4.46
C PHE A 67 -3.70 -10.92 5.98
N THR A 68 -2.44 -10.83 6.38
CA THR A 68 -2.10 -10.72 7.81
C THR A 68 -2.13 -9.24 8.25
N TRP A 69 -1.53 -8.37 7.45
CA TRP A 69 -1.57 -6.90 7.62
C TRP A 69 -1.28 -6.27 6.27
N SER A 70 -2.34 -5.86 5.57
CA SER A 70 -2.23 -5.22 4.26
C SER A 70 -1.79 -3.76 4.38
N GLU A 71 -0.85 -3.30 3.53
CA GLU A 71 -0.24 -1.99 3.58
C GLU A 71 0.25 -1.49 2.22
N GLY A 72 0.68 -0.24 2.17
CA GLY A 72 1.42 0.38 1.09
C GLY A 72 0.82 0.23 -0.30
N PRO A 73 -0.47 0.53 -0.51
CA PRO A 73 -1.07 0.38 -1.83
C PRO A 73 -0.44 1.34 -2.84
N CYS A 74 -0.08 0.82 -4.01
CA CYS A 74 0.55 1.57 -5.10
C CYS A 74 -0.04 1.14 -6.44
N TRP A 75 -0.61 2.09 -7.20
CA TRP A 75 -1.11 1.81 -8.53
C TRP A 75 -0.01 1.86 -9.57
N VAL A 76 0.11 0.83 -10.40
CA VAL A 76 1.11 0.68 -11.46
C VAL A 76 0.42 0.60 -12.80
N GLY A 77 0.86 1.41 -13.75
CA GLY A 77 0.36 1.42 -15.13
C GLY A 77 -0.85 2.32 -15.37
N GLY A 78 -1.42 2.21 -16.57
CA GLY A 78 -2.55 3.04 -17.01
C GLY A 78 -3.90 2.64 -16.42
N ALA A 79 -4.92 3.46 -16.70
CA ALA A 79 -6.26 3.30 -16.15
C ALA A 79 -6.94 1.96 -16.46
N LYS A 80 -6.68 1.39 -17.64
CA LYS A 80 -7.38 0.17 -18.12
C LYS A 80 -6.61 -1.10 -17.87
N GLU A 81 -5.29 -1.08 -18.01
CA GLU A 81 -4.41 -2.24 -17.95
C GLU A 81 -3.49 -2.24 -16.73
N GLY A 82 -3.69 -1.26 -15.85
CA GLY A 82 -2.94 -1.14 -14.61
C GLY A 82 -3.35 -2.20 -13.56
N HIS A 83 -2.55 -2.23 -12.52
CA HIS A 83 -2.77 -3.10 -11.37
C HIS A 83 -2.33 -2.40 -10.09
N LEU A 84 -2.88 -2.85 -8.97
CA LEU A 84 -2.46 -2.42 -7.65
C LEU A 84 -1.39 -3.37 -7.12
N LEU A 85 -0.30 -2.82 -6.62
CA LEU A 85 0.62 -3.53 -5.72
C LEU A 85 0.33 -3.09 -4.29
N PHE A 86 0.49 -4.00 -3.33
CA PHE A 86 0.39 -3.71 -1.91
C PHE A 86 1.16 -4.74 -1.09
N SER A 87 1.63 -4.33 0.07
CA SER A 87 2.41 -5.16 0.97
C SER A 87 1.51 -5.98 1.90
N ASP A 88 1.93 -7.21 2.24
CA ASP A 88 1.52 -7.94 3.43
C ASP A 88 2.78 -8.08 4.30
N ILE A 89 2.95 -7.14 5.23
CA ILE A 89 4.21 -6.95 5.93
C ILE A 89 4.63 -8.19 6.71
N PRO A 90 3.73 -8.83 7.52
CA PRO A 90 4.10 -10.02 8.29
C PRO A 90 4.47 -11.23 7.42
N ARG A 91 3.91 -11.31 6.21
CA ARG A 91 4.24 -12.36 5.24
C ARG A 91 5.48 -12.07 4.40
N ASN A 92 6.10 -10.91 4.61
CA ASN A 92 7.27 -10.49 3.84
C ASN A 92 7.01 -10.55 2.32
N SER A 93 5.84 -10.06 1.90
CA SER A 93 5.36 -10.25 0.53
C SER A 93 4.70 -8.98 -0.02
N ILE A 94 4.81 -8.79 -1.33
CA ILE A 94 4.00 -7.85 -2.09
C ILE A 94 3.03 -8.67 -2.93
N TYR A 95 1.74 -8.31 -2.88
CA TYR A 95 0.70 -8.87 -3.72
C TYR A 95 0.33 -7.91 -4.84
N ARG A 96 -0.20 -8.46 -5.91
CA ARG A 96 -0.77 -7.73 -7.03
C ARG A 96 -2.26 -8.04 -7.13
N TRP A 97 -3.05 -6.99 -7.26
CA TRP A 97 -4.45 -7.11 -7.66
C TRP A 97 -4.68 -6.47 -9.01
N SER A 98 -5.43 -7.13 -9.87
CA SER A 98 -5.96 -6.55 -11.10
C SER A 98 -7.41 -6.96 -11.31
N LYS A 99 -8.19 -6.14 -12.00
CA LYS A 99 -9.59 -6.45 -12.30
C LYS A 99 -9.74 -7.73 -13.12
N ALA A 100 -8.77 -8.03 -13.98
CA ALA A 100 -8.82 -9.20 -14.87
C ALA A 100 -8.42 -10.51 -14.19
N GLN A 101 -7.50 -10.47 -13.22
CA GLN A 101 -6.87 -11.68 -12.66
C GLN A 101 -7.09 -11.85 -11.15
N GLY A 102 -7.69 -10.85 -10.47
CA GLY A 102 -7.78 -10.88 -9.01
C GLY A 102 -6.41 -10.76 -8.34
N ILE A 103 -6.21 -11.51 -7.25
CA ILE A 103 -4.98 -11.48 -6.45
C ILE A 103 -3.95 -12.48 -6.95
N SER A 104 -2.70 -12.06 -6.98
CA SER A 104 -1.52 -12.91 -7.20
C SER A 104 -0.34 -12.43 -6.37
N LEU A 105 0.60 -13.32 -6.02
CA LEU A 105 1.86 -12.95 -5.42
C LEU A 105 2.72 -12.23 -6.47
N PHE A 106 3.25 -11.06 -6.11
CA PHE A 106 4.17 -10.30 -6.98
C PHE A 106 5.63 -10.51 -6.58
N MET A 107 5.94 -10.43 -5.26
CA MET A 107 7.31 -10.54 -4.75
C MET A 107 7.32 -11.14 -3.35
N SER A 108 8.25 -12.05 -3.10
CA SER A 108 8.64 -12.56 -1.78
C SER A 108 10.08 -13.09 -1.87
N PRO A 109 10.99 -12.68 -0.97
CA PRO A 109 10.83 -11.73 0.13
C PRO A 109 10.73 -10.27 -0.35
N SER A 110 9.92 -9.45 0.35
CA SER A 110 9.71 -8.05 -0.01
C SER A 110 10.56 -7.05 0.77
N GLY A 111 10.87 -7.32 2.04
CA GLY A 111 11.58 -6.38 2.91
C GLY A 111 12.69 -6.98 3.76
N TYR A 112 12.68 -8.28 4.04
CA TYR A 112 13.76 -8.96 4.75
C TYR A 112 14.33 -10.08 3.89
N THR A 113 15.61 -9.97 3.57
CA THR A 113 16.34 -10.93 2.72
C THR A 113 17.25 -11.87 3.51
N GLY A 114 17.30 -11.74 4.83
CA GLY A 114 18.07 -12.64 5.70
C GLY A 114 17.45 -14.04 5.82
N VAL A 115 18.25 -15.00 6.30
CA VAL A 115 17.89 -16.42 6.34
C VAL A 115 17.29 -16.88 7.68
N THR A 116 17.26 -16.00 8.68
CA THR A 116 16.72 -16.32 10.01
C THR A 116 15.42 -15.59 10.27
N TYR A 117 14.66 -16.05 11.28
CA TYR A 117 13.48 -15.32 11.71
C TYR A 117 13.83 -13.89 12.14
N TYR A 118 13.12 -12.91 11.60
CA TYR A 118 13.40 -11.50 11.86
C TYR A 118 12.51 -10.91 12.96
N GLY A 119 11.22 -11.20 12.94
CA GLY A 119 10.22 -10.62 13.83
C GLY A 119 8.84 -10.59 13.17
N LEU A 120 7.93 -9.77 13.70
CA LEU A 120 6.53 -9.74 13.27
C LEU A 120 6.30 -9.00 11.95
N GLU A 121 7.17 -8.02 11.62
CA GLU A 121 6.99 -7.14 10.47
C GLU A 121 8.25 -7.10 9.57
N PRO A 122 8.64 -8.22 8.93
CA PRO A 122 9.84 -8.29 8.11
C PRO A 122 9.70 -7.65 6.72
N GLY A 123 8.50 -7.49 6.21
CA GLY A 123 8.22 -7.14 4.83
C GLY A 123 8.51 -5.68 4.45
N SER A 124 8.25 -5.36 3.19
CA SER A 124 8.06 -3.98 2.77
C SER A 124 6.78 -3.41 3.38
N ASN A 125 6.76 -2.09 3.61
CA ASN A 125 5.57 -1.33 4.00
C ASN A 125 5.13 -0.44 2.83
N GLY A 126 5.39 0.87 2.85
CA GLY A 126 5.02 1.80 1.81
C GLY A 126 5.65 1.49 0.46
N LEU A 127 4.85 1.62 -0.58
CA LEU A 127 5.23 1.44 -1.98
C LEU A 127 4.88 2.70 -2.77
N ILE A 128 5.81 3.16 -3.60
CA ILE A 128 5.56 4.24 -4.56
C ILE A 128 6.24 3.94 -5.90
N LEU A 129 5.88 4.67 -6.94
CA LEU A 129 6.67 4.74 -8.17
C LEU A 129 7.56 5.97 -8.13
N ASP A 130 8.80 5.82 -8.59
CA ASP A 130 9.70 6.96 -8.83
C ASP A 130 9.39 7.68 -10.14
N SER A 131 10.18 8.71 -10.48
CA SER A 131 10.02 9.48 -11.72
C SER A 131 10.30 8.69 -13.01
N GLN A 132 10.80 7.47 -12.90
CA GLN A 132 11.05 6.53 -14.00
C GLN A 132 10.06 5.35 -13.99
N ASP A 133 8.97 5.45 -13.23
CA ASP A 133 7.97 4.39 -13.03
C ASP A 133 8.53 3.09 -12.43
N ARG A 134 9.65 3.16 -11.70
CA ARG A 134 10.22 2.01 -10.99
C ARG A 134 9.64 1.91 -9.58
N LEU A 135 9.38 0.70 -9.12
CA LEU A 135 8.85 0.45 -7.79
C LEU A 135 9.89 0.77 -6.71
N VAL A 136 9.58 1.72 -5.86
CA VAL A 136 10.33 2.05 -4.64
C VAL A 136 9.63 1.44 -3.45
N MET A 137 10.39 0.83 -2.54
CA MET A 137 9.91 0.08 -1.38
C MET A 137 10.56 0.61 -0.10
N CYS A 138 9.75 0.86 0.91
CA CYS A 138 10.18 1.05 2.29
C CYS A 138 10.30 -0.32 2.94
N GLU A 139 11.51 -0.81 3.17
CA GLU A 139 11.77 -2.17 3.66
C GLU A 139 12.02 -2.17 5.18
N HIS A 140 11.10 -2.77 5.94
CA HIS A 140 11.24 -2.86 7.40
C HIS A 140 12.43 -3.75 7.79
N GLY A 141 12.49 -4.98 7.26
CA GLY A 141 13.48 -5.98 7.68
C GLY A 141 14.90 -5.66 7.26
N ASP A 142 15.12 -5.23 6.03
CA ASP A 142 16.44 -4.80 5.56
C ASP A 142 16.77 -3.35 5.97
N ARG A 143 15.79 -2.63 6.57
CA ARG A 143 15.97 -1.27 7.15
C ARG A 143 16.50 -0.28 6.12
N ARG A 144 15.83 -0.20 4.97
CA ARG A 144 16.26 0.64 3.85
C ARG A 144 15.09 1.11 2.99
N VAL A 145 15.33 2.13 2.21
CA VAL A 145 14.53 2.45 1.02
C VAL A 145 15.27 1.87 -0.18
N SER A 146 14.58 1.08 -0.99
CA SER A 146 15.15 0.45 -2.19
C SER A 146 14.29 0.69 -3.42
N VAL A 147 14.86 0.51 -4.61
CA VAL A 147 14.15 0.52 -5.88
C VAL A 147 14.33 -0.82 -6.60
N LEU A 148 13.24 -1.35 -7.17
CA LEU A 148 13.26 -2.54 -8.00
C LEU A 148 13.89 -2.19 -9.36
N THR A 149 14.91 -2.95 -9.76
CA THR A 149 15.58 -2.79 -11.04
C THR A 149 14.90 -3.62 -12.15
N ALA A 150 15.16 -3.29 -13.40
CA ALA A 150 14.53 -3.97 -14.53
C ALA A 150 14.90 -5.46 -14.65
N ASP A 151 16.04 -5.86 -14.10
CA ASP A 151 16.51 -7.26 -14.03
C ASP A 151 16.00 -8.02 -12.81
N GLY A 152 15.10 -7.39 -12.01
CA GLY A 152 14.50 -7.99 -10.82
C GLY A 152 15.35 -7.90 -9.55
N GLY A 153 16.48 -7.19 -9.58
CA GLY A 153 17.28 -6.88 -8.41
C GLY A 153 16.71 -5.71 -7.61
N LYS A 154 17.29 -5.46 -6.43
CA LYS A 154 16.96 -4.32 -5.59
C LYS A 154 18.20 -3.45 -5.39
N LEU A 155 18.10 -2.17 -5.76
CA LEU A 155 19.14 -1.17 -5.50
C LEU A 155 18.76 -0.37 -4.25
N THR A 156 19.66 -0.31 -3.27
CA THR A 156 19.48 0.50 -2.06
C THR A 156 19.61 1.99 -2.41
N LEU A 157 18.59 2.78 -2.07
CA LEU A 157 18.61 4.24 -2.20
C LEU A 157 19.10 4.90 -0.90
N ALA A 158 18.68 4.38 0.27
CA ALA A 158 19.15 4.82 1.58
C ALA A 158 18.97 3.72 2.62
N ASP A 159 19.99 3.49 3.46
CA ASP A 159 19.94 2.55 4.60
C ASP A 159 20.59 3.14 5.87
N ARG A 160 21.29 4.28 5.75
CA ARG A 160 22.04 4.93 6.85
C ARG A 160 21.91 6.44 6.79
N TYR A 161 21.81 7.03 7.97
CA TYR A 161 21.95 8.47 8.18
C TYR A 161 23.11 8.74 9.13
N GLN A 162 24.10 9.55 8.70
CA GLN A 162 25.33 9.84 9.46
C GLN A 162 26.05 8.59 9.98
N GLY A 163 26.11 7.53 9.16
CA GLY A 163 26.76 6.26 9.49
C GLY A 163 25.92 5.30 10.33
N LYS A 164 24.84 5.73 10.97
CA LYS A 164 23.89 4.90 11.73
C LYS A 164 22.81 4.33 10.82
N ARG A 165 22.40 3.10 11.04
CA ARG A 165 21.31 2.48 10.29
C ARG A 165 19.98 3.17 10.55
N LEU A 166 19.17 3.33 9.49
CA LEU A 166 17.78 3.75 9.61
C LEU A 166 17.00 2.83 10.57
N ASN A 167 15.91 3.32 11.14
CA ASN A 167 15.06 2.52 12.02
C ASN A 167 14.35 1.42 11.21
N SER A 168 13.30 1.75 10.51
CA SER A 168 12.59 0.90 9.57
C SER A 168 11.71 1.77 8.66
N PRO A 169 12.21 2.22 7.50
CA PRO A 169 11.47 3.08 6.60
C PRO A 169 10.05 2.58 6.36
N ASN A 170 9.05 3.48 6.52
CA ASN A 170 7.66 3.09 6.61
C ASN A 170 6.84 3.50 5.38
N ASP A 171 6.68 4.79 5.10
CA ASP A 171 5.93 5.27 3.93
C ASP A 171 6.72 6.34 3.19
N ALA A 172 6.38 6.58 1.91
CA ALA A 172 7.12 7.50 1.06
C ALA A 172 6.21 8.31 0.12
N ALA A 173 6.71 9.48 -0.28
CA ALA A 173 6.08 10.36 -1.26
C ALA A 173 7.11 10.86 -2.27
N LEU A 174 6.75 10.84 -3.55
CA LEU A 174 7.54 11.40 -4.63
C LEU A 174 7.19 12.89 -4.79
N HIS A 175 8.22 13.74 -4.82
CA HIS A 175 8.13 15.14 -5.21
C HIS A 175 8.37 15.28 -6.73
N SER A 176 7.81 16.32 -7.36
CA SER A 176 7.95 16.54 -8.81
C SER A 176 9.39 16.79 -9.28
N SER A 177 10.29 17.17 -8.37
CA SER A 177 11.74 17.22 -8.63
C SER A 177 12.37 15.84 -8.87
N GLY A 178 11.66 14.74 -8.53
CA GLY A 178 12.20 13.39 -8.49
C GLY A 178 12.75 12.98 -7.12
N ASP A 179 12.78 13.89 -6.14
CA ASP A 179 13.20 13.59 -4.77
C ASP A 179 12.14 12.71 -4.07
N ILE A 180 12.61 11.79 -3.24
CA ILE A 180 11.76 10.90 -2.44
C ILE A 180 11.82 11.33 -0.99
N TYR A 181 10.65 11.62 -0.40
CA TYR A 181 10.51 11.86 1.03
C TYR A 181 9.94 10.62 1.69
N PHE A 182 10.47 10.24 2.85
CA PHE A 182 10.02 9.05 3.56
C PHE A 182 10.07 9.23 5.08
N THR A 183 9.34 8.38 5.79
CA THR A 183 9.28 8.32 7.26
C THR A 183 10.04 7.10 7.76
N ASP A 184 10.66 7.23 8.96
CA ASP A 184 11.52 6.19 9.53
C ASP A 184 11.22 5.91 11.02
N PRO A 185 10.01 5.41 11.36
CA PRO A 185 9.70 4.92 12.69
C PRO A 185 10.28 3.52 12.92
N PRO A 186 10.35 3.03 14.17
CA PRO A 186 10.95 1.72 14.45
C PRO A 186 9.95 0.55 14.42
N TYR A 187 8.83 0.64 13.67
CA TYR A 187 7.80 -0.41 13.68
C TYR A 187 8.29 -1.76 13.15
N GLY A 188 9.17 -1.74 12.14
CA GLY A 188 9.78 -2.94 11.59
C GLY A 188 10.85 -3.57 12.48
N LEU A 189 11.33 -2.89 13.52
CA LEU A 189 12.22 -3.51 14.50
C LEU A 189 11.42 -4.43 15.42
N PRO A 190 11.85 -5.69 15.68
CA PRO A 190 11.11 -6.66 16.48
C PRO A 190 10.70 -6.20 17.88
N GLN A 191 11.53 -5.38 18.53
CA GLN A 191 11.23 -4.78 19.85
C GLN A 191 10.94 -3.28 19.74
N ARG A 192 10.74 -2.78 18.51
CA ARG A 192 10.41 -1.37 18.22
C ARG A 192 11.40 -0.40 18.89
N TYR A 193 10.93 0.46 19.79
CA TYR A 193 11.74 1.48 20.47
C TYR A 193 12.83 0.88 21.37
N ASP A 194 12.59 -0.31 21.92
CA ASP A 194 13.49 -1.01 22.85
C ASP A 194 14.39 -2.02 22.14
N ASP A 195 14.34 -2.08 20.80
CA ASP A 195 15.15 -3.02 20.02
C ASP A 195 16.64 -2.65 20.11
N PRO A 196 17.51 -3.57 20.55
CA PRO A 196 18.95 -3.29 20.71
C PRO A 196 19.67 -2.99 19.39
N ARG A 197 19.04 -3.27 18.23
CA ARG A 197 19.58 -2.93 16.90
C ARG A 197 19.24 -1.50 16.48
N ARG A 198 18.43 -0.78 17.26
CA ARG A 198 18.13 0.62 16.99
C ARG A 198 19.36 1.47 17.22
N GLU A 199 19.81 2.19 16.18
CA GLU A 199 21.02 3.01 16.21
C GLU A 199 20.70 4.52 16.31
N LEU A 200 19.55 4.94 15.76
CA LEU A 200 19.06 6.31 15.84
C LEU A 200 18.17 6.47 17.07
N ASP A 201 18.38 7.52 17.85
CA ASP A 201 17.62 7.86 19.07
C ASP A 201 16.36 8.69 18.80
N PHE A 202 16.09 9.00 17.54
CA PHE A 202 14.90 9.71 17.06
C PHE A 202 14.25 8.95 15.88
N CYS A 203 13.06 9.39 15.49
CA CYS A 203 12.37 8.98 14.26
C CYS A 203 12.38 10.15 13.30
N GLY A 204 12.81 9.92 12.05
CA GLY A 204 13.00 10.98 11.09
C GLY A 204 11.95 11.00 9.98
N VAL A 205 11.70 12.19 9.45
CA VAL A 205 11.23 12.43 8.10
C VAL A 205 12.45 12.80 7.27
N TYR A 206 12.71 12.09 6.18
CA TYR A 206 13.91 12.25 5.37
C TYR A 206 13.59 12.58 3.92
N ARG A 207 14.58 13.14 3.20
CA ARG A 207 14.57 13.30 1.74
C ARG A 207 15.79 12.60 1.15
N ILE A 208 15.56 11.79 0.13
CA ILE A 208 16.58 11.29 -0.80
C ILE A 208 16.47 12.14 -2.06
N SER A 209 17.52 12.92 -2.37
CA SER A 209 17.58 13.71 -3.60
C SER A 209 18.04 12.86 -4.79
N LEU A 210 17.83 13.35 -6.02
CA LEU A 210 18.18 12.62 -7.24
C LEU A 210 19.67 12.22 -7.32
N ASP A 211 20.57 12.98 -6.68
CA ASP A 211 22.00 12.67 -6.56
C ASP A 211 22.31 11.63 -5.46
N GLY A 212 21.28 11.07 -4.81
CA GLY A 212 21.40 10.05 -3.77
C GLY A 212 21.72 10.59 -2.37
N LYS A 213 21.73 11.92 -2.16
CA LYS A 213 21.98 12.49 -0.84
C LYS A 213 20.79 12.32 0.08
N LEU A 214 21.01 11.69 1.25
CA LEU A 214 20.03 11.60 2.32
C LEU A 214 20.12 12.82 3.24
N THR A 215 18.97 13.47 3.48
CA THR A 215 18.86 14.66 4.33
C THR A 215 17.73 14.48 5.32
N LEU A 216 17.98 14.72 6.61
CA LEU A 216 16.94 14.79 7.65
C LEU A 216 16.14 16.08 7.45
N MET A 217 14.82 15.94 7.31
CA MET A 217 13.90 17.05 7.11
C MET A 217 13.22 17.48 8.42
N SER A 218 12.92 16.50 9.29
CA SER A 218 12.32 16.74 10.62
C SER A 218 12.51 15.52 11.50
N ASP A 219 12.74 15.74 12.78
CA ASP A 219 12.73 14.77 13.88
C ASP A 219 11.67 15.13 14.94
N ALA A 220 10.72 16.00 14.59
CA ALA A 220 9.71 16.53 15.49
C ALA A 220 8.58 15.53 15.85
N LEU A 221 8.53 14.39 15.18
CA LEU A 221 7.51 13.35 15.37
C LEU A 221 8.13 12.08 15.97
N GLU A 222 7.49 11.55 17.00
CA GLU A 222 7.95 10.32 17.66
C GLU A 222 7.62 9.07 16.83
N ARG A 223 6.48 9.10 16.11
CA ARG A 223 5.98 7.96 15.32
C ARG A 223 5.48 8.41 13.95
N PRO A 224 6.36 9.06 13.13
CA PRO A 224 5.97 9.46 11.78
C PRO A 224 5.60 8.23 10.95
N ASN A 225 4.51 8.35 10.17
CA ASN A 225 3.97 7.24 9.40
C ASN A 225 3.60 7.72 7.97
N GLY A 226 2.33 7.74 7.61
CA GLY A 226 1.88 8.15 6.29
C GLY A 226 2.37 9.54 5.89
N ILE A 227 2.72 9.71 4.62
CA ILE A 227 3.33 10.93 4.09
C ILE A 227 2.78 11.27 2.70
N GLY A 228 2.52 12.55 2.42
CA GLY A 228 2.02 13.00 1.12
C GLY A 228 2.08 14.49 0.94
N PHE A 229 2.26 14.92 -0.31
CA PHE A 229 2.30 16.34 -0.67
C PHE A 229 0.92 16.88 -1.06
N SER A 230 0.68 18.17 -0.81
CA SER A 230 -0.37 18.95 -1.47
C SER A 230 -0.18 18.95 -3.01
N PRO A 231 -1.22 19.26 -3.81
CA PRO A 231 -1.09 19.29 -5.27
C PRO A 231 -0.04 20.28 -5.79
N ASP A 232 0.12 21.42 -5.12
CA ASP A 232 1.13 22.44 -5.44
C ASP A 232 2.50 22.15 -4.80
N GLU A 233 2.61 21.05 -4.06
CA GLU A 233 3.81 20.58 -3.35
C GLU A 233 4.41 21.58 -2.34
N LYS A 234 3.63 22.60 -1.93
CA LYS A 234 4.05 23.56 -0.92
C LYS A 234 3.79 23.11 0.52
N THR A 235 3.08 22.00 0.70
CA THR A 235 2.81 21.40 2.00
C THR A 235 3.09 19.91 1.96
N LEU A 236 3.85 19.41 2.93
CA LEU A 236 4.03 18.00 3.20
C LEU A 236 3.17 17.62 4.40
N TYR A 237 2.24 16.70 4.22
CA TYR A 237 1.45 16.11 5.29
C TYR A 237 2.14 14.87 5.83
N VAL A 238 2.19 14.74 7.16
CA VAL A 238 2.75 13.55 7.83
C VAL A 238 1.81 13.14 8.96
N ALA A 239 1.42 11.87 8.98
CA ALA A 239 0.66 11.28 10.06
C ALA A 239 1.58 10.83 11.20
N GLN A 240 1.07 10.82 12.44
CA GLN A 240 1.75 10.27 13.61
C GLN A 240 0.90 9.20 14.27
N SER A 241 1.39 7.96 14.26
CA SER A 241 0.71 6.78 14.82
C SER A 241 1.00 6.60 16.32
N ASP A 242 0.85 7.66 17.11
CA ASP A 242 0.98 7.59 18.55
C ASP A 242 -0.40 7.65 19.21
N PRO A 243 -0.84 6.63 19.96
CA PRO A 243 -2.14 6.68 20.64
C PRO A 243 -2.26 7.81 21.67
N ALA A 244 -1.15 8.28 22.24
CA ALA A 244 -1.13 9.43 23.15
C ALA A 244 -1.11 10.78 22.41
N LYS A 245 -0.85 10.79 21.09
CA LYS A 245 -0.78 11.98 20.26
C LYS A 245 -1.08 11.62 18.81
N ALA A 246 -2.31 11.20 18.55
CA ALA A 246 -2.79 10.74 17.24
C ALA A 246 -3.12 11.96 16.36
N ILE A 247 -2.15 12.45 15.60
CA ILE A 247 -2.25 13.71 14.86
C ILE A 247 -1.83 13.56 13.39
N TRP A 248 -2.32 14.48 12.56
CA TRP A 248 -1.73 14.77 11.25
C TRP A 248 -1.08 16.14 11.29
N MET A 249 0.14 16.21 10.76
CA MET A 249 0.93 17.43 10.68
C MET A 249 0.96 17.96 9.25
N ALA A 250 1.03 19.28 9.11
CA ALA A 250 1.28 19.97 7.85
C ALA A 250 2.59 20.78 7.98
N PHE A 251 3.57 20.44 7.14
CA PHE A 251 4.87 21.11 7.09
C PHE A 251 4.96 21.94 5.80
N PRO A 252 5.17 23.28 5.89
CA PRO A 252 5.46 24.07 4.70
C PRO A 252 6.78 23.62 4.07
N VAL A 253 6.76 23.42 2.75
CA VAL A 253 7.93 23.05 1.95
C VAL A 253 8.54 24.34 1.39
N LYS A 254 9.82 24.57 1.65
CA LYS A 254 10.57 25.72 1.14
C LYS A 254 11.04 25.46 -0.31
N ALA A 255 11.48 26.52 -0.98
CA ALA A 255 11.94 26.44 -2.37
C ALA A 255 13.15 25.51 -2.58
N ASP A 256 13.95 25.27 -1.55
CA ASP A 256 15.08 24.32 -1.56
C ASP A 256 14.66 22.86 -1.21
N GLY A 257 13.35 22.62 -1.04
CA GLY A 257 12.79 21.35 -0.63
C GLY A 257 12.93 21.04 0.86
N THR A 258 13.52 21.90 1.68
CA THR A 258 13.53 21.71 3.14
C THR A 258 12.19 22.08 3.76
N LEU A 259 11.93 21.53 4.96
CA LEU A 259 10.69 21.80 5.67
C LEU A 259 10.84 23.00 6.62
N ALA A 260 9.81 23.83 6.70
CA ALA A 260 9.65 24.78 7.80
C ALA A 260 8.99 24.09 8.99
N LYS A 261 8.87 24.82 10.13
CA LYS A 261 8.17 24.31 11.31
C LYS A 261 6.73 23.93 10.96
N GLY A 262 6.39 22.67 11.20
CA GLY A 262 5.05 22.12 10.97
C GLY A 262 4.03 22.65 11.99
N LYS A 263 2.77 22.55 11.61
CA LYS A 263 1.60 22.75 12.48
C LYS A 263 0.74 21.50 12.50
N VAL A 264 0.02 21.28 13.59
CA VAL A 264 -1.01 20.24 13.65
C VAL A 264 -2.12 20.62 12.67
N LEU A 265 -2.43 19.73 11.74
CA LEU A 265 -3.57 19.86 10.83
C LEU A 265 -4.84 19.46 11.57
N TYR A 266 -4.81 18.28 12.22
CA TYR A 266 -5.90 17.78 13.04
C TYR A 266 -5.36 16.87 14.16
N ASP A 267 -6.00 16.94 15.34
CA ASP A 267 -5.72 16.10 16.49
C ASP A 267 -6.90 15.16 16.74
N ALA A 268 -6.68 13.86 16.57
CA ALA A 268 -7.68 12.81 16.78
C ALA A 268 -7.42 11.99 18.05
N THR A 269 -6.57 12.48 18.97
CA THR A 269 -6.17 11.71 20.17
C THR A 269 -7.37 11.28 21.02
N GLU A 270 -8.36 12.15 21.18
CA GLU A 270 -9.60 11.82 21.91
C GLU A 270 -10.52 10.82 21.20
N LYS A 271 -10.26 10.51 19.93
CA LYS A 271 -11.02 9.54 19.13
C LYS A 271 -10.39 8.14 19.16
N VAL A 272 -9.19 8.00 19.71
CA VAL A 272 -8.50 6.72 19.82
C VAL A 272 -9.19 5.84 20.86
N GLY A 273 -9.50 4.60 20.51
CA GLY A 273 -10.10 3.63 21.42
C GLY A 273 -10.69 2.42 20.69
N ASP A 274 -11.12 1.42 21.42
CA ASP A 274 -11.60 0.14 20.88
C ASP A 274 -12.81 0.29 19.94
N ALA A 275 -13.65 1.31 20.17
CA ALA A 275 -14.78 1.63 19.29
C ALA A 275 -14.35 2.21 17.93
N ASN A 276 -13.13 2.74 17.84
CA ASN A 276 -12.57 3.34 16.65
C ASN A 276 -11.18 2.72 16.38
N PRO A 277 -11.09 1.48 15.89
CA PRO A 277 -9.81 0.81 15.69
C PRO A 277 -8.95 1.57 14.68
N GLY A 278 -7.62 1.59 14.94
CA GLY A 278 -6.63 2.25 14.09
C GLY A 278 -6.10 3.57 14.68
N LEU A 279 -5.09 4.08 14.02
CA LEU A 279 -4.38 5.33 14.36
C LEU A 279 -4.13 6.10 13.06
N PRO A 280 -3.72 7.39 13.12
CA PRO A 280 -3.23 8.08 11.91
C PRO A 280 -2.07 7.29 11.30
N ASP A 281 -2.25 6.87 10.04
CA ASP A 281 -1.34 5.99 9.33
C ASP A 281 -1.19 6.48 7.88
N GLY A 282 -1.30 5.66 6.85
CA GLY A 282 -1.14 6.07 5.46
C GLY A 282 -2.13 7.12 4.98
N LEU A 283 -1.77 7.87 3.95
CA LEU A 283 -2.63 8.91 3.38
C LEU A 283 -2.44 9.10 1.87
N ALA A 284 -3.47 9.67 1.25
CA ALA A 284 -3.45 10.15 -0.13
C ALA A 284 -4.04 11.57 -0.21
N VAL A 285 -3.64 12.33 -1.22
CA VAL A 285 -4.17 13.67 -1.48
C VAL A 285 -4.82 13.69 -2.85
N ASP A 286 -6.02 14.27 -2.95
CA ASP A 286 -6.69 14.43 -4.24
C ASP A 286 -6.25 15.71 -4.96
N LYS A 287 -6.66 15.87 -6.21
CA LYS A 287 -6.32 17.03 -7.06
C LYS A 287 -6.80 18.37 -6.53
N SER A 288 -7.82 18.37 -5.68
CA SER A 288 -8.35 19.56 -5.05
C SER A 288 -7.68 19.87 -3.72
N GLY A 289 -6.73 19.01 -3.27
CA GLY A 289 -5.99 19.17 -2.03
C GLY A 289 -6.67 18.52 -0.82
N ASN A 290 -7.81 17.83 -0.99
CA ASN A 290 -8.41 17.10 0.13
C ASN A 290 -7.52 15.92 0.53
N ILE A 291 -7.38 15.71 1.84
CA ILE A 291 -6.54 14.67 2.40
C ILE A 291 -7.43 13.49 2.80
N TRP A 292 -7.12 12.32 2.25
CA TRP A 292 -7.75 11.04 2.55
C TRP A 292 -6.76 10.24 3.39
N ALA A 293 -6.99 10.18 4.71
CA ALA A 293 -5.99 9.66 5.64
C ALA A 293 -6.59 8.61 6.56
N SER A 294 -5.91 7.48 6.72
CA SER A 294 -6.31 6.48 7.71
C SER A 294 -6.12 7.03 9.12
N GLY A 295 -7.00 6.61 10.02
CA GLY A 295 -7.04 7.07 11.40
C GLY A 295 -8.04 6.28 12.23
N PRO A 296 -8.34 6.73 13.45
CA PRO A 296 -9.30 6.05 14.32
C PRO A 296 -10.65 5.83 13.63
N GLY A 297 -11.03 4.56 13.42
CA GLY A 297 -12.30 4.12 12.82
C GLY A 297 -12.27 3.93 11.30
N GLY A 298 -11.25 4.40 10.56
CA GLY A 298 -11.21 4.25 9.10
C GLY A 298 -10.48 5.37 8.37
N ILE A 299 -10.93 5.74 7.17
CA ILE A 299 -10.37 6.85 6.40
C ILE A 299 -11.09 8.15 6.78
N TRP A 300 -10.35 9.13 7.23
CA TRP A 300 -10.79 10.51 7.44
C TRP A 300 -10.57 11.31 6.16
N ILE A 301 -11.53 12.17 5.83
CA ILE A 301 -11.47 13.03 4.65
C ILE A 301 -11.47 14.46 5.15
N PHE A 302 -10.35 15.15 4.92
CA PHE A 302 -10.18 16.55 5.34
C PHE A 302 -10.15 17.48 4.12
N SER A 303 -10.62 18.72 4.32
CA SER A 303 -10.29 19.80 3.42
C SER A 303 -8.78 20.16 3.50
N PRO A 304 -8.24 20.94 2.56
CA PRO A 304 -6.86 21.43 2.65
C PRO A 304 -6.56 22.22 3.94
N GLU A 305 -7.59 22.83 4.54
CA GLU A 305 -7.51 23.62 5.79
C GLU A 305 -7.57 22.72 7.05
N GLY A 306 -7.92 21.43 6.90
CA GLY A 306 -8.04 20.46 8.00
C GLY A 306 -9.44 20.31 8.56
N GLU A 307 -10.47 20.80 7.86
CA GLU A 307 -11.86 20.56 8.25
C GLU A 307 -12.27 19.13 7.91
N VAL A 308 -12.93 18.42 8.84
CA VAL A 308 -13.42 17.06 8.60
C VAL A 308 -14.64 17.10 7.71
N LEU A 309 -14.53 16.57 6.50
CA LEU A 309 -15.65 16.48 5.55
C LEU A 309 -16.50 15.21 5.77
N GLY A 310 -15.85 14.14 6.26
CA GLY A 310 -16.50 12.87 6.58
C GLY A 310 -15.50 11.76 6.78
N LYS A 311 -16.00 10.52 6.94
CA LYS A 311 -15.19 9.33 7.16
C LYS A 311 -15.72 8.12 6.41
N LEU A 312 -14.82 7.25 5.99
CA LEU A 312 -15.12 5.89 5.55
C LEU A 312 -14.82 4.96 6.73
N LEU A 313 -15.85 4.57 7.45
CA LEU A 313 -15.73 3.70 8.63
C LEU A 313 -15.63 2.25 8.16
N THR A 314 -14.41 1.70 8.20
CA THR A 314 -14.14 0.32 7.75
C THR A 314 -14.54 -0.74 8.78
N GLY A 315 -14.60 -0.36 10.06
CA GLY A 315 -14.73 -1.31 11.16
C GLY A 315 -13.46 -2.12 11.45
N GLN A 316 -12.38 -1.81 10.76
CA GLN A 316 -11.08 -2.46 10.87
C GLN A 316 -9.99 -1.42 11.20
N LYS A 317 -8.83 -1.89 11.64
CA LYS A 317 -7.64 -1.04 11.68
C LYS A 317 -7.26 -0.75 10.23
N THR A 318 -7.46 0.49 9.81
CA THR A 318 -7.17 0.93 8.45
C THR A 318 -5.75 1.47 8.39
N SER A 319 -4.92 0.86 7.57
CA SER A 319 -3.51 1.17 7.47
C SER A 319 -3.22 2.27 6.45
N ASN A 320 -3.70 2.14 5.21
CA ASN A 320 -3.30 3.05 4.14
C ASN A 320 -4.38 3.20 3.07
N CYS A 321 -4.21 4.19 2.19
CA CYS A 321 -5.04 4.34 1.00
C CYS A 321 -4.27 5.02 -0.14
N LYS A 322 -4.65 4.72 -1.38
CA LYS A 322 -4.05 5.32 -2.58
C LYS A 322 -5.05 5.34 -3.73
N PHE A 323 -5.04 6.42 -4.48
CA PHE A 323 -5.80 6.50 -5.72
C PHE A 323 -5.19 5.62 -6.82
N GLY A 324 -6.05 5.02 -7.64
CA GLY A 324 -5.65 4.15 -8.75
C GLY A 324 -6.67 4.13 -9.89
N GLU A 325 -6.49 3.24 -10.84
CA GLU A 325 -7.26 3.13 -12.08
C GLU A 325 -7.16 4.44 -12.90
N ASP A 326 -8.29 5.09 -13.15
CA ASP A 326 -8.38 6.41 -13.79
C ASP A 326 -8.15 7.58 -12.83
N GLY A 327 -7.64 7.29 -11.63
CA GLY A 327 -7.44 8.24 -10.54
C GLY A 327 -8.66 8.45 -9.66
N SER A 328 -9.85 7.95 -10.02
CA SER A 328 -11.09 8.14 -9.26
C SER A 328 -11.52 6.90 -8.47
N SER A 329 -10.65 5.92 -8.30
CA SER A 329 -10.82 4.81 -7.37
C SER A 329 -9.83 4.97 -6.22
N LEU A 330 -10.35 5.04 -4.99
CA LEU A 330 -9.51 4.97 -3.79
C LEU A 330 -9.44 3.51 -3.35
N PHE A 331 -8.23 2.94 -3.39
CA PHE A 331 -7.91 1.64 -2.80
C PHE A 331 -7.55 1.85 -1.34
N ILE A 332 -8.00 0.95 -0.49
CA ILE A 332 -7.85 1.03 0.96
C ILE A 332 -7.35 -0.32 1.46
N THR A 333 -6.27 -0.30 2.23
CA THR A 333 -5.78 -1.44 2.99
C THR A 333 -6.30 -1.33 4.42
N ALA A 334 -6.95 -2.40 4.91
CA ALA A 334 -7.63 -2.39 6.20
C ALA A 334 -7.51 -3.76 6.87
N ASP A 335 -6.52 -3.92 7.73
CA ASP A 335 -6.19 -5.17 8.40
C ASP A 335 -5.97 -6.30 7.37
N SER A 336 -6.85 -7.29 7.32
CA SER A 336 -6.80 -8.42 6.38
C SER A 336 -7.48 -8.16 5.04
N TYR A 337 -7.97 -6.94 4.78
CA TYR A 337 -8.77 -6.60 3.60
C TYR A 337 -8.05 -5.67 2.64
N LEU A 338 -8.29 -5.88 1.35
CA LEU A 338 -8.11 -4.89 0.30
C LEU A 338 -9.49 -4.43 -0.15
N CYS A 339 -9.75 -3.12 -0.04
CA CYS A 339 -11.02 -2.51 -0.42
C CYS A 339 -10.84 -1.46 -1.50
N ARG A 340 -11.95 -1.06 -2.14
CA ARG A 340 -12.02 0.02 -3.09
C ARG A 340 -13.32 0.82 -2.92
N ILE A 341 -13.25 2.13 -3.13
CA ILE A 341 -14.42 2.99 -3.28
C ILE A 341 -14.24 3.90 -4.49
N ARG A 342 -15.32 4.09 -5.27
CA ARG A 342 -15.34 5.06 -6.37
C ARG A 342 -15.60 6.46 -5.82
N THR A 343 -14.81 7.41 -6.28
CA THR A 343 -14.88 8.82 -5.93
C THR A 343 -15.30 9.69 -7.12
N LYS A 344 -15.73 10.91 -6.88
CA LYS A 344 -15.98 11.94 -7.88
C LYS A 344 -14.77 12.85 -8.11
N THR A 345 -13.71 12.67 -7.31
CA THR A 345 -12.43 13.36 -7.46
C THR A 345 -11.37 12.40 -8.00
N GLN A 346 -10.18 12.89 -8.29
CA GLN A 346 -9.03 12.09 -8.70
C GLN A 346 -7.84 12.38 -7.79
N GLY A 347 -6.98 11.40 -7.62
CA GLY A 347 -5.72 11.59 -6.93
C GLY A 347 -4.81 12.58 -7.66
N LYS A 348 -4.03 13.34 -6.91
CA LYS A 348 -3.16 14.40 -7.47
C LYS A 348 -2.17 13.90 -8.55
N SER A 349 -1.75 12.65 -8.45
CA SER A 349 -0.72 12.06 -9.35
C SER A 349 -1.25 11.67 -10.74
N PHE A 350 -2.57 11.75 -10.99
CA PHE A 350 -3.19 11.28 -12.22
C PHE A 350 -3.37 12.37 -13.29
N GLU A 351 -3.13 13.62 -12.97
CA GLU A 351 -3.22 14.72 -13.95
C GLU A 351 -2.04 14.77 -14.95
N LYS A 352 -0.95 14.03 -14.69
CA LYS A 352 0.30 14.10 -15.47
C LYS A 352 0.65 12.81 -16.23
N ARG A 353 -0.26 11.82 -16.29
CA ARG A 353 -0.02 10.53 -16.96
C ARG A 353 -0.90 10.30 -18.17
#